data_29c7138c5923e27038dc08ea2d0dc542
#
_entry.id   29c7138c5923e27038dc08ea2d0dc542
#
_cell.length_a   1.000
_cell.length_b   1.000
_cell.length_c   1.000
_cell.angle_alpha   90.00
_cell.angle_beta   90.00
_cell.angle_gamma   90.00
#
_symmetry.space_group_name_H-M   'P 1'
#
loop_
_entity.id
_entity.type
_entity.pdbx_description
1 polymer ?
#
loop_
_entity_poly.entity_id
_entity_poly.type
_entity_poly.pdbx_seq_one_letter_code
_entity_poly.pdbx_strand_id
1 'polypeptide(L)'
;LSCSELASIDGFGESVAEALAPFISLESSALPGRSSGHRRRPRNSLSVNVSEKTSLADGEADAVWGWNSRYRIEASGRYDAGMAIRRGYDDRGVWPASVAGYYMVYGRKSPWKMAIGDYALRFGQGLALWNGFSMTGVQNVQSFWKRPAGLSPSRALSSSSRLRGIAAE
;
A
#
# COMPACT_ATOMS: atom_id res chain seq x y z
N LEU A 1 -2.63 -14.89 18.17
CA LEU A 1 -3.87 -15.66 18.33
C LEU A 1 -3.58 -17.13 18.06
N SER A 2 -4.05 -18.02 18.93
CA SER A 2 -3.94 -19.47 18.77
C SER A 2 -5.33 -20.07 18.51
N CYS A 3 -5.40 -21.27 17.95
CA CYS A 3 -6.68 -21.94 17.76
C CYS A 3 -7.44 -22.16 19.07
N SER A 4 -6.73 -22.28 20.20
CA SER A 4 -7.32 -22.38 21.52
C SER A 4 -8.01 -21.07 22.00
N GLU A 5 -7.54 -19.92 21.55
CA GLU A 5 -8.19 -18.65 21.82
C GLU A 5 -9.49 -18.48 21.03
N LEU A 6 -9.60 -19.10 19.85
CA LEU A 6 -10.85 -19.13 19.07
C LEU A 6 -11.92 -19.95 19.78
N ALA A 7 -11.55 -21.06 20.43
CA ALA A 7 -12.48 -21.89 21.17
C ALA A 7 -13.07 -21.22 22.42
N SER A 8 -12.42 -20.18 22.94
CA SER A 8 -12.90 -19.39 24.10
C SER A 8 -13.94 -18.32 23.75
N ILE A 9 -14.23 -18.11 22.47
CA ILE A 9 -15.22 -17.14 22.02
C ILE A 9 -16.62 -17.77 22.14
N ASP A 10 -17.54 -17.05 22.76
CA ASP A 10 -18.93 -17.50 22.96
C ASP A 10 -19.59 -17.82 21.61
N GLY A 11 -20.09 -19.04 21.43
CA GLY A 11 -20.60 -19.54 20.17
C GLY A 11 -19.59 -20.27 19.27
N PHE A 12 -18.29 -20.25 19.60
CA PHE A 12 -17.25 -21.00 18.95
C PHE A 12 -16.83 -22.18 19.85
N GLY A 13 -17.44 -23.30 19.73
CA GLY A 13 -17.01 -24.50 20.47
C GLY A 13 -15.70 -25.07 19.91
N GLU A 14 -15.05 -25.93 20.71
CA GLU A 14 -13.78 -26.57 20.35
C GLU A 14 -13.87 -27.34 19.02
N SER A 15 -15.00 -27.96 18.76
CA SER A 15 -15.29 -28.66 17.50
C SER A 15 -15.32 -27.74 16.27
N VAL A 16 -15.82 -26.54 16.43
CA VAL A 16 -15.87 -25.55 15.33
C VAL A 16 -14.48 -24.96 15.09
N ALA A 17 -13.72 -24.71 16.14
CA ALA A 17 -12.34 -24.22 16.06
C ALA A 17 -11.43 -25.26 15.37
N GLU A 18 -11.60 -26.54 15.68
CA GLU A 18 -10.87 -27.64 15.07
C GLU A 18 -11.23 -27.85 13.58
N ALA A 19 -12.52 -27.76 13.25
CA ALA A 19 -12.98 -27.83 11.86
C ALA A 19 -12.51 -26.65 10.99
N LEU A 20 -12.31 -25.48 11.59
CA LEU A 20 -11.83 -24.29 10.90
C LEU A 20 -10.29 -24.22 10.81
N ALA A 21 -9.56 -24.95 11.66
CA ALA A 21 -8.10 -24.91 11.72
C ALA A 21 -7.40 -25.09 10.35
N PRO A 22 -7.85 -25.98 9.42
CA PRO A 22 -7.22 -26.11 8.12
C PRO A 22 -7.49 -24.94 7.17
N PHE A 23 -8.53 -24.14 7.44
CA PHE A 23 -8.93 -23.02 6.58
C PHE A 23 -8.46 -21.64 7.09
N ILE A 24 -8.00 -21.58 8.34
CA ILE A 24 -7.63 -20.33 9.00
C ILE A 24 -6.13 -20.30 9.22
N SER A 25 -5.45 -19.34 8.62
CA SER A 25 -4.08 -18.99 9.01
C SER A 25 -4.14 -17.87 10.02
N LEU A 26 -3.80 -18.17 11.27
CA LEU A 26 -3.69 -17.18 12.37
C LEU A 26 -2.39 -16.39 12.35
N GLU A 27 -1.55 -16.60 11.34
CA GLU A 27 -0.39 -15.77 11.12
C GLU A 27 -0.84 -14.35 10.76
N SER A 28 -0.45 -13.39 11.59
CA SER A 28 -0.73 -11.98 11.36
C SER A 28 -0.10 -11.54 10.04
N SER A 29 -0.89 -11.48 8.98
CA SER A 29 -0.49 -10.89 7.69
C SER A 29 -0.40 -9.36 7.75
N ALA A 30 -0.74 -8.77 8.89
CA ALA A 30 -0.82 -7.32 9.06
C ALA A 30 0.55 -6.62 9.11
N LEU A 31 1.63 -7.36 9.36
CA LEU A 31 2.98 -6.82 9.35
C LEU A 31 3.75 -7.41 8.17
N PRO A 32 3.97 -6.64 7.10
CA PRO A 32 4.94 -7.05 6.07
C PRO A 32 6.29 -7.28 6.76
N GLY A 33 6.86 -8.46 6.60
CA GLY A 33 8.13 -8.83 7.22
C GLY A 33 8.05 -9.92 8.29
N ARG A 34 6.88 -10.26 8.81
CA ARG A 34 6.70 -11.39 9.73
C ARG A 34 6.24 -12.64 8.98
N SER A 35 7.09 -13.18 8.13
CA SER A 35 6.83 -14.48 7.54
C SER A 35 7.73 -15.53 8.19
N SER A 36 7.11 -16.63 8.56
CA SER A 36 7.74 -17.90 8.93
C SER A 36 8.92 -18.20 7.99
N GLY A 37 10.05 -18.47 8.56
CA GLY A 37 11.36 -18.92 8.10
C GLY A 37 11.68 -19.32 6.66
N HIS A 38 10.75 -19.30 5.75
CA HIS A 38 10.98 -19.57 4.33
C HIS A 38 11.59 -18.35 3.65
N ARG A 39 12.74 -18.51 3.05
CA ARG A 39 13.35 -17.51 2.15
C ARG A 39 12.35 -17.25 1.02
N ARG A 40 11.54 -16.20 1.14
CA ARG A 40 10.71 -15.75 0.04
C ARG A 40 11.62 -15.26 -1.09
N ARG A 41 11.36 -15.77 -2.28
CA ARG A 41 12.02 -15.27 -3.49
C ARG A 41 11.70 -13.79 -3.67
N PRO A 42 12.64 -12.97 -4.16
CA PRO A 42 12.35 -11.58 -4.47
C PRO A 42 11.20 -11.52 -5.48
N ARG A 43 10.25 -10.66 -5.21
CA ARG A 43 9.10 -10.43 -6.08
C ARG A 43 9.24 -9.07 -6.74
N ASN A 44 9.23 -9.05 -8.05
CA ASN A 44 9.26 -7.85 -8.85
C ASN A 44 7.91 -7.65 -9.54
N SER A 45 7.44 -6.43 -9.60
CA SER A 45 6.26 -6.06 -10.38
C SER A 45 6.50 -4.76 -11.12
N LEU A 46 6.25 -4.77 -12.41
CA LEU A 46 6.26 -3.59 -13.27
C LEU A 46 4.87 -3.44 -13.88
N SER A 47 4.30 -2.27 -13.79
CA SER A 47 3.05 -1.90 -14.45
C SER A 47 3.30 -0.63 -15.25
N VAL A 48 2.98 -0.67 -16.53
CA VAL A 48 3.04 0.47 -17.43
C VAL A 48 1.66 0.65 -18.05
N ASN A 49 1.11 1.86 -17.91
CA ASN A 49 -0.14 2.25 -18.55
C ASN A 49 0.14 3.42 -19.48
N VAL A 50 -0.32 3.30 -20.68
CA VAL A 50 -0.32 4.37 -21.69
C VAL A 50 -1.78 4.64 -22.03
N SER A 51 -2.16 5.89 -22.08
CA SER A 51 -3.51 6.30 -22.41
C SER A 51 -3.51 7.52 -23.33
N GLU A 52 -4.43 7.51 -24.24
CA GLU A 52 -4.67 8.60 -25.19
C GLU A 52 -6.00 9.27 -24.83
N LYS A 53 -6.01 10.57 -24.89
CA LYS A 53 -7.22 11.37 -24.79
C LYS A 53 -7.39 12.11 -26.12
N THR A 54 -8.42 11.74 -26.85
CA THR A 54 -8.78 12.41 -28.11
C THR A 54 -9.89 13.41 -27.81
N SER A 55 -9.71 14.66 -28.17
CA SER A 55 -10.72 15.70 -28.09
C SER A 55 -11.07 16.12 -29.51
N LEU A 56 -12.37 16.10 -29.84
CA LEU A 56 -12.89 16.65 -31.08
C LEU A 56 -13.37 18.06 -30.78
N ALA A 57 -12.52 19.03 -31.02
CA ALA A 57 -12.89 20.44 -31.00
C ALA A 57 -12.76 20.99 -32.43
N ASP A 58 -13.77 21.64 -32.92
CA ASP A 58 -13.76 22.33 -34.24
C ASP A 58 -13.38 21.47 -35.45
N GLY A 59 -13.66 20.16 -35.41
CA GLY A 59 -13.41 19.22 -36.51
C GLY A 59 -11.97 18.76 -36.66
N GLU A 60 -11.07 19.20 -35.81
CA GLU A 60 -9.71 18.71 -35.72
C GLU A 60 -9.57 17.77 -34.52
N ALA A 61 -9.04 16.58 -34.75
CA ALA A 61 -8.79 15.58 -33.69
C ALA A 61 -7.42 15.85 -33.07
N ASP A 62 -7.43 16.42 -31.86
CA ASP A 62 -6.22 16.60 -31.09
C ASP A 62 -6.03 15.43 -30.12
N ALA A 63 -4.96 14.67 -30.31
CA ALA A 63 -4.66 13.48 -29.53
C ALA A 63 -3.52 13.77 -28.55
N VAL A 64 -3.83 13.68 -27.25
CA VAL A 64 -2.85 13.93 -26.18
C VAL A 64 -2.57 12.64 -25.44
N TRP A 65 -1.29 12.29 -25.30
CA TRP A 65 -0.82 11.06 -24.67
C TRP A 65 -0.40 11.28 -23.22
N GLY A 66 -0.89 10.42 -22.36
CA GLY A 66 -0.44 10.31 -20.99
C GLY A 66 0.10 8.90 -20.72
N TRP A 67 1.08 8.80 -19.83
CA TRP A 67 1.58 7.50 -19.41
C TRP A 67 1.96 7.50 -17.93
N ASN A 68 1.86 6.32 -17.30
CA ASN A 68 2.38 6.11 -15.98
C ASN A 68 3.09 4.74 -15.91
N SER A 69 4.15 4.69 -15.13
CA SER A 69 4.87 3.46 -14.85
C SER A 69 5.05 3.32 -13.34
N ARG A 70 4.87 2.11 -12.85
CA ARG A 70 5.06 1.75 -11.44
C ARG A 70 5.91 0.50 -11.36
N TYR A 71 6.98 0.61 -10.61
CA TYR A 71 7.86 -0.52 -10.31
C TYR A 71 7.88 -0.78 -8.82
N ARG A 72 7.91 -2.05 -8.44
CA ARG A 72 8.08 -2.49 -7.05
C ARG A 72 8.95 -3.73 -7.01
N ILE A 73 9.85 -3.75 -6.05
CA ILE A 73 10.65 -4.90 -5.67
C ILE A 73 10.48 -5.18 -4.18
N GLU A 74 10.12 -6.42 -3.85
CA GLU A 74 10.03 -6.91 -2.49
C GLU A 74 11.03 -8.05 -2.32
N ALA A 75 11.98 -7.91 -1.42
CA ALA A 75 13.02 -8.89 -1.20
C ALA A 75 13.02 -9.41 0.23
N SER A 76 12.95 -10.74 0.35
CA SER A 76 13.09 -11.48 1.63
C SER A 76 12.10 -11.08 2.73
N GLY A 77 11.01 -10.37 2.41
CA GLY A 77 10.07 -9.83 3.38
C GLY A 77 10.67 -8.76 4.31
N ARG A 78 11.89 -8.27 4.01
CA ARG A 78 12.60 -7.25 4.80
C ARG A 78 12.76 -5.93 4.07
N TYR A 79 12.81 -5.98 2.76
CA TYR A 79 13.07 -4.83 1.92
C TYR A 79 11.93 -4.67 0.94
N ASP A 80 11.39 -3.48 0.86
CA ASP A 80 10.37 -3.10 -0.11
C ASP A 80 10.80 -1.76 -0.71
N ALA A 81 11.01 -1.75 -2.00
CA ALA A 81 11.34 -0.54 -2.72
C ALA A 81 10.39 -0.36 -3.90
N GLY A 82 10.05 0.87 -4.18
CA GLY A 82 9.15 1.15 -5.28
C GLY A 82 9.36 2.54 -5.85
N MET A 83 9.00 2.66 -7.12
CA MET A 83 9.02 3.91 -7.85
C MET A 83 7.75 4.02 -8.68
N ALA A 84 7.19 5.21 -8.75
CA ALA A 84 6.10 5.54 -9.64
C ALA A 84 6.43 6.83 -10.37
N ILE A 85 6.22 6.83 -11.66
CA ILE A 85 6.43 7.98 -12.53
C ILE A 85 5.18 8.19 -13.38
N ARG A 86 4.84 9.45 -13.64
CA ARG A 86 3.67 9.80 -14.44
C ARG A 86 3.95 11.05 -15.28
N ARG A 87 3.48 11.00 -16.51
CA ARG A 87 3.25 12.15 -17.37
C ARG A 87 1.74 12.28 -17.60
N GLY A 88 1.19 13.41 -17.21
CA GLY A 88 -0.22 13.75 -17.49
C GLY A 88 -0.40 14.20 -18.95
N TYR A 89 -1.65 14.37 -19.33
CA TYR A 89 -2.01 14.86 -20.67
C TYR A 89 -1.59 16.32 -20.88
N ASP A 90 -1.61 17.11 -19.81
CA ASP A 90 -1.31 18.54 -19.85
C ASP A 90 0.17 18.86 -19.64
N ASP A 91 1.00 17.83 -19.41
CA ASP A 91 2.42 18.02 -19.17
C ASP A 91 3.17 18.33 -20.46
N ARG A 92 3.70 19.55 -20.54
CA ARG A 92 4.55 19.96 -21.66
C ARG A 92 5.95 19.37 -21.51
N GLY A 93 6.34 18.55 -22.47
CA GLY A 93 7.67 17.94 -22.50
C GLY A 93 7.68 16.42 -22.46
N VAL A 94 8.85 15.83 -22.62
CA VAL A 94 9.04 14.36 -22.68
C VAL A 94 9.22 13.76 -21.28
N TRP A 95 9.67 14.56 -20.33
CA TRP A 95 9.99 14.12 -18.97
C TRP A 95 8.76 13.96 -18.11
N PRO A 96 8.74 12.99 -17.18
CA PRO A 96 7.62 12.81 -16.26
C PRO A 96 7.51 13.99 -15.28
N ALA A 97 6.33 14.58 -15.18
CA ALA A 97 6.07 15.69 -14.27
C ALA A 97 5.94 15.24 -12.80
N SER A 98 5.59 13.98 -12.57
CA SER A 98 5.38 13.47 -11.22
C SER A 98 6.20 12.20 -10.99
N VAL A 99 7.04 12.22 -9.93
CA VAL A 99 7.87 11.10 -9.50
C VAL A 99 7.63 10.83 -8.01
N ALA A 100 7.40 9.58 -7.69
CA ALA A 100 7.34 9.07 -6.32
C ALA A 100 8.28 7.88 -6.17
N GLY A 101 9.00 7.82 -5.06
CA GLY A 101 9.89 6.70 -4.79
C GLY A 101 10.09 6.46 -3.31
N TYR A 102 10.18 5.22 -2.91
CA TYR A 102 10.40 4.83 -1.53
C TYR A 102 11.31 3.62 -1.41
N TYR A 103 11.95 3.54 -0.26
CA TYR A 103 12.68 2.37 0.20
C TYR A 103 12.30 2.10 1.65
N MET A 104 11.84 0.88 1.95
CA MET A 104 11.46 0.46 3.29
C MET A 104 12.26 -0.74 3.75
N VAL A 105 12.61 -0.70 5.02
CA VAL A 105 13.28 -1.81 5.72
C VAL A 105 12.42 -2.21 6.91
N TYR A 106 12.24 -3.51 7.09
CA TYR A 106 11.50 -4.10 8.19
C TYR A 106 12.41 -4.91 9.10
N GLY A 107 12.24 -4.75 10.40
CA GLY A 107 12.98 -5.52 11.41
C GLY A 107 12.70 -7.01 11.30
N ARG A 108 13.72 -7.83 11.49
CA ARG A 108 13.59 -9.29 11.41
C ARG A 108 12.95 -9.90 12.65
N LYS A 109 13.34 -9.43 13.83
CA LYS A 109 12.90 -9.96 15.14
C LYS A 109 12.05 -8.95 15.93
N SER A 110 12.13 -7.71 15.58
CA SER A 110 11.44 -6.60 16.22
C SER A 110 10.51 -5.93 15.22
N PRO A 111 9.37 -5.39 15.65
CA PRO A 111 8.37 -4.79 14.77
C PRO A 111 8.76 -3.41 14.21
N TRP A 112 10.04 -3.01 14.27
CA TRP A 112 10.44 -1.72 13.75
C TRP A 112 10.41 -1.66 12.22
N LYS A 113 10.11 -0.49 11.70
CA LYS A 113 10.11 -0.16 10.28
C LYS A 113 10.85 1.15 10.06
N MET A 114 11.56 1.26 8.96
CA MET A 114 12.19 2.49 8.51
C MET A 114 11.84 2.72 7.04
N ALA A 115 11.49 3.96 6.73
CA ALA A 115 11.17 4.41 5.39
C ALA A 115 12.08 5.56 4.97
N ILE A 116 12.53 5.53 3.73
CA ILE A 116 13.26 6.62 3.07
C ILE A 116 12.54 6.93 1.76
N GLY A 117 12.30 8.20 1.50
CA GLY A 117 11.59 8.65 0.31
C GLY A 117 10.12 8.99 0.59
N ASP A 118 9.21 8.48 -0.22
CA ASP A 118 7.78 8.79 -0.11
C ASP A 118 7.05 7.76 0.77
N TYR A 119 6.42 8.22 1.83
CA TYR A 119 5.70 7.39 2.79
C TYR A 119 4.37 8.02 3.22
N ALA A 120 3.53 7.21 3.85
CA ALA A 120 2.29 7.62 4.47
C ALA A 120 2.28 7.19 5.93
N LEU A 121 1.71 8.03 6.79
CA LEU A 121 1.51 7.78 8.21
C LEU A 121 0.02 7.64 8.50
N ARG A 122 -0.34 6.56 9.19
CA ARG A 122 -1.73 6.27 9.54
C ARG A 122 -1.79 5.71 10.96
N PHE A 123 -1.87 6.62 11.92
CA PHE A 123 -1.92 6.27 13.34
C PHE A 123 -3.28 6.57 13.94
N GLY A 124 -3.72 5.66 14.81
CA GLY A 124 -4.99 5.78 15.51
C GLY A 124 -6.19 5.81 14.56
N GLN A 125 -7.20 6.58 14.91
CA GLN A 125 -8.44 6.77 14.12
C GLN A 125 -8.35 7.97 13.17
N GLY A 126 -7.16 8.50 12.95
CA GLY A 126 -6.94 9.61 12.02
C GLY A 126 -7.19 10.99 12.61
N LEU A 127 -7.21 11.11 13.94
CA LEU A 127 -7.38 12.38 14.63
C LEU A 127 -6.08 13.20 14.68
N ALA A 128 -4.93 12.53 14.85
CA ALA A 128 -3.66 13.21 15.02
C ALA A 128 -2.76 13.13 13.78
N LEU A 129 -2.64 11.95 13.21
CA LEU A 129 -1.71 11.71 12.12
C LEU A 129 -2.30 10.73 11.10
N TRP A 130 -2.87 11.28 10.05
CA TRP A 130 -3.43 10.49 8.96
C TRP A 130 -3.19 11.19 7.63
N ASN A 131 -2.27 10.68 6.85
CA ASN A 131 -2.14 11.12 5.47
C ASN A 131 -2.36 9.95 4.51
N GLY A 132 -2.73 10.27 3.28
CA GLY A 132 -3.05 9.30 2.26
C GLY A 132 -4.52 9.36 1.84
N PHE A 133 -4.88 8.43 0.96
CA PHE A 133 -6.22 8.40 0.38
C PHE A 133 -7.27 8.06 1.44
N SER A 134 -8.28 8.90 1.59
CA SER A 134 -9.48 8.66 2.37
C SER A 134 -10.66 8.63 1.40
N MET A 135 -11.38 7.52 1.33
CA MET A 135 -12.65 7.47 0.62
C MET A 135 -13.70 8.18 1.46
N THR A 136 -13.98 9.41 1.11
CA THR A 136 -15.15 10.16 1.59
C THR A 136 -16.31 9.88 0.63
N GLY A 137 -17.31 9.15 1.05
CA GLY A 137 -18.49 9.00 0.21
C GLY A 137 -19.40 7.81 0.46
N VAL A 138 -18.96 6.79 1.17
CA VAL A 138 -19.85 5.67 1.51
C VAL A 138 -20.21 5.78 2.99
N GLN A 139 -21.45 6.14 3.24
CA GLN A 139 -21.98 6.38 4.58
C GLN A 139 -22.42 5.08 5.24
N ASN A 140 -21.48 4.18 5.40
CA ASN A 140 -21.71 3.00 6.23
C ASN A 140 -20.98 3.19 7.56
N VAL A 141 -21.56 2.78 8.67
CA VAL A 141 -20.94 2.89 10.00
C VAL A 141 -19.53 2.27 10.03
N GLN A 142 -19.32 1.22 9.26
CA GLN A 142 -18.01 0.59 9.10
C GLN A 142 -16.97 1.46 8.36
N SER A 143 -17.39 2.45 7.58
CA SER A 143 -16.48 3.37 6.87
C SER A 143 -15.79 4.36 7.82
N PHE A 144 -16.36 4.58 9.01
CA PHE A 144 -15.74 5.40 10.05
C PHE A 144 -14.60 4.68 10.80
N TRP A 145 -14.56 3.36 10.72
CA TRP A 145 -13.48 2.60 11.35
C TRP A 145 -12.25 2.59 10.47
N LYS A 146 -11.36 3.50 10.73
CA LYS A 146 -10.06 3.56 10.05
C LYS A 146 -9.11 2.53 10.64
N ARG A 147 -8.55 1.68 9.79
CA ARG A 147 -7.51 0.72 10.22
C ARG A 147 -6.15 1.41 10.23
N PRO A 148 -5.51 1.57 11.39
CA PRO A 148 -4.17 2.13 11.46
C PRO A 148 -3.18 1.18 10.78
N ALA A 149 -2.39 1.71 9.87
CA ALA A 149 -1.34 0.96 9.18
C ALA A 149 0.06 1.38 9.62
N GLY A 150 0.15 2.36 10.54
CA GLY A 150 1.41 2.95 10.96
C GLY A 150 2.15 3.58 9.80
N LEU A 151 3.47 3.43 9.80
CA LEU A 151 4.33 3.83 8.71
C LEU A 151 4.17 2.86 7.53
N SER A 152 3.83 3.37 6.37
CA SER A 152 3.59 2.59 5.16
C SER A 152 4.20 3.26 3.92
N PRO A 153 4.65 2.48 2.90
CA PRO A 153 5.18 3.05 1.68
C PRO A 153 4.10 3.78 0.89
N SER A 154 4.45 4.90 0.28
CA SER A 154 3.54 5.63 -0.60
C SER A 154 4.03 5.63 -2.04
N ARG A 155 3.16 5.22 -2.94
CA ARG A 155 3.34 5.32 -4.40
C ARG A 155 2.35 6.31 -5.00
N ALA A 156 1.76 7.15 -4.15
CA ALA A 156 0.85 8.19 -4.60
C ALA A 156 1.65 9.24 -5.40
N LEU A 157 1.17 9.57 -6.57
CA LEU A 157 1.77 10.60 -7.42
C LEU A 157 1.29 12.01 -7.02
N SER A 158 0.21 12.09 -6.23
CA SER A 158 -0.23 13.33 -5.62
C SER A 158 0.62 13.69 -4.40
N SER A 159 1.15 14.90 -4.37
CA SER A 159 1.94 15.41 -3.24
C SER A 159 1.14 15.53 -1.95
N SER A 160 -0.16 15.79 -2.04
CA SER A 160 -1.05 15.92 -0.87
C SER A 160 -1.27 14.59 -0.13
N SER A 161 -1.00 13.47 -0.77
CA SER A 161 -1.26 12.13 -0.21
C SER A 161 -0.02 11.44 0.33
N ARG A 162 1.14 12.10 0.33
CA ARG A 162 2.42 11.51 0.76
C ARG A 162 3.27 12.50 1.54
N LEU A 163 4.08 11.96 2.42
CA LEU A 163 5.19 12.67 3.04
C LEU A 163 6.49 12.22 2.36
N ARG A 164 7.50 13.08 2.33
CA ARG A 164 8.81 12.76 1.77
C ARG A 164 9.89 13.07 2.78
N GLY A 165 10.76 12.10 3.02
CA GLY A 165 11.86 12.24 3.96
C GLY A 165 12.30 10.87 4.52
N ILE A 166 12.65 10.86 5.79
CA ILE A 166 13.04 9.66 6.53
C ILE A 166 12.10 9.53 7.72
N ALA A 167 11.59 8.33 7.94
CA ALA A 167 10.76 8.01 9.09
C ALA A 167 11.09 6.62 9.64
N ALA A 168 10.91 6.46 10.94
CA ALA A 168 11.07 5.19 11.63
C ALA A 168 9.91 4.97 12.61
N GLU A 169 9.50 3.73 12.75
CA GLU A 169 8.47 3.25 13.69
C GLU A 169 8.95 1.99 14.40
#